data_39ffcb26258ed36743fcb151d5cf2af7
#
_entry.id   39ffcb26258ed36743fcb151d5cf2af7
#
_cell.length_a   1.000
_cell.length_b   1.000
_cell.length_c   1.000
_cell.angle_alpha   90.00
_cell.angle_beta   90.00
_cell.angle_gamma   90.00
#
_symmetry.space_group_name_H-M   'P 1'
#
loop_
_entity.id
_entity.type
_entity.pdbx_description
1 polymer ?
#
loop_
_entity_poly.entity_id
_entity_poly.type
_entity_poly.pdbx_seq_one_letter_code
_entity_poly.pdbx_strand_id
1 'polypeptide(L)'
;MRFRCERDVLFEALSVVGRAVSTRAGALQVLSGVRLKLTGDELRLLGTDNELGISMEVTVGGAADGVAVVPSRLFAEIVRSLEPGAVTVEIDGETAQVSAGRSQFAVRVIPPDEFPRPSVAVGDQVEIDAQVLDAALRQVVPAASTDDSRPILTGVLFTAEDGDLRLVATDSYRLARRDVRGQSVLQDGQSVLLPSRALTEPGGCSARRARSPCNSARTRRPSAWDAAAW
;
A
#
# COMPACT_ATOMS: atom_id res chain seq x y z
N MET A 1 -13.96 -10.49 16.47
CA MET A 1 -12.52 -10.21 16.39
C MET A 1 -12.10 -9.35 17.58
N ARG A 2 -11.01 -9.70 18.28
CA ARG A 2 -10.54 -8.90 19.43
C ARG A 2 -9.02 -8.94 19.50
N PHE A 3 -8.38 -7.76 19.67
CA PHE A 3 -6.93 -7.64 19.85
C PHE A 3 -6.54 -6.41 20.66
N ARG A 4 -5.31 -6.40 21.14
CA ARG A 4 -4.68 -5.28 21.85
C ARG A 4 -3.32 -4.97 21.23
N CYS A 5 -3.02 -3.70 21.00
CA CYS A 5 -1.74 -3.26 20.47
C CYS A 5 -1.39 -1.83 20.97
N GLU A 6 -0.17 -1.38 20.72
CA GLU A 6 0.23 -0.01 20.98
C GLU A 6 -0.43 0.94 19.97
N ARG A 7 -0.96 2.07 20.47
CA ARG A 7 -1.66 3.09 19.69
C ARG A 7 -0.83 3.55 18.47
N ASP A 8 0.44 3.87 18.71
CA ASP A 8 1.30 4.45 17.66
C ASP A 8 1.60 3.45 16.55
N VAL A 9 1.74 2.17 16.90
CA VAL A 9 1.94 1.08 15.94
C VAL A 9 0.69 0.91 15.05
N LEU A 10 -0.49 0.90 15.67
CA LEU A 10 -1.76 0.79 14.93
C LEU A 10 -1.99 2.02 14.05
N PHE A 11 -1.76 3.23 14.59
CA PHE A 11 -1.94 4.47 13.84
C PHE A 11 -0.98 4.56 12.65
N GLU A 12 0.28 4.17 12.81
CA GLU A 12 1.25 4.14 11.71
C GLU A 12 0.80 3.18 10.61
N ALA A 13 0.40 1.97 10.97
CA ALA A 13 -0.10 0.98 10.02
C ALA A 13 -1.33 1.47 9.26
N LEU A 14 -2.31 2.05 9.96
CA LEU A 14 -3.51 2.64 9.36
C LEU A 14 -3.17 3.81 8.43
N SER A 15 -2.21 4.65 8.82
CA SER A 15 -1.77 5.81 8.02
C SER A 15 -1.10 5.38 6.71
N VAL A 16 -0.30 4.32 6.73
CA VAL A 16 0.36 3.79 5.53
C VAL A 16 -0.67 3.12 4.61
N VAL A 17 -1.48 2.21 5.16
CA VAL A 17 -2.48 1.46 4.38
C VAL A 17 -3.58 2.39 3.86
N GLY A 18 -3.94 3.42 4.63
CA GLY A 18 -4.94 4.42 4.27
C GLY A 18 -4.61 5.22 2.99
N ARG A 19 -3.35 5.25 2.55
CA ARG A 19 -2.94 5.91 1.31
C ARG A 19 -3.42 5.21 0.04
N ALA A 20 -3.65 3.89 0.12
CA ALA A 20 -4.22 3.11 -0.98
C ALA A 20 -5.75 3.08 -0.98
N VAL A 21 -6.39 3.74 -0.01
CA VAL A 21 -7.86 3.75 0.11
C VAL A 21 -8.44 4.81 -0.82
N SER A 22 -9.56 4.50 -1.48
CA SER A 22 -10.22 5.44 -2.37
C SER A 22 -10.87 6.59 -1.59
N THR A 23 -10.58 7.82 -2.02
CA THR A 23 -11.23 9.04 -1.53
C THR A 23 -12.19 9.64 -2.56
N ARG A 24 -12.38 9.00 -3.72
CA ARG A 24 -13.22 9.52 -4.81
C ARG A 24 -14.70 9.39 -4.44
N ALA A 25 -15.45 10.47 -4.65
CA ALA A 25 -16.90 10.45 -4.56
C ALA A 25 -17.46 9.49 -5.65
N GLY A 26 -18.33 8.55 -5.24
CA GLY A 26 -18.89 7.56 -6.16
C GLY A 26 -18.14 6.21 -6.22
N ALA A 27 -17.00 6.08 -5.55
CA ALA A 27 -16.38 4.77 -5.35
C ALA A 27 -17.27 3.88 -4.46
N LEU A 28 -17.14 2.57 -4.62
CA LEU A 28 -17.81 1.63 -3.72
C LEU A 28 -17.40 1.95 -2.28
N GLN A 29 -18.36 2.01 -1.37
CA GLN A 29 -18.12 2.37 0.04
C GLN A 29 -17.04 1.49 0.69
N VAL A 30 -16.98 0.23 0.30
CA VAL A 30 -15.99 -0.73 0.80
C VAL A 30 -14.55 -0.33 0.47
N LEU A 31 -14.32 0.40 -0.64
CA LEU A 31 -12.99 0.90 -1.05
C LEU A 31 -12.54 2.12 -0.21
N SER A 32 -13.44 2.72 0.59
CA SER A 32 -13.09 3.75 1.57
C SER A 32 -12.63 3.15 2.91
N GLY A 33 -12.69 1.84 3.04
CA GLY A 33 -12.34 1.09 4.23
C GLY A 33 -10.95 0.46 4.19
N VAL A 34 -10.44 0.11 5.37
CA VAL A 34 -9.28 -0.77 5.56
C VAL A 34 -9.78 -2.10 6.06
N ARG A 35 -9.40 -3.17 5.39
CA ARG A 35 -9.68 -4.53 5.81
C ARG A 35 -8.66 -4.95 6.86
N LEU A 36 -9.18 -5.37 8.02
CA LEU A 36 -8.44 -5.93 9.12
C LEU A 36 -8.66 -7.46 9.12
N LYS A 37 -7.59 -8.25 9.19
CA LYS A 37 -7.64 -9.69 9.38
C LYS A 37 -6.71 -10.06 10.51
N LEU A 38 -7.25 -10.62 11.58
CA LEU A 38 -6.50 -11.14 12.71
C LEU A 38 -6.40 -12.67 12.61
N THR A 39 -5.21 -13.20 12.79
CA THR A 39 -4.94 -14.64 12.89
C THR A 39 -3.88 -14.83 13.99
N GLY A 40 -4.28 -15.37 15.14
CA GLY A 40 -3.44 -15.41 16.34
C GLY A 40 -2.98 -14.00 16.72
N ASP A 41 -1.69 -13.77 16.80
CA ASP A 41 -1.08 -12.47 17.13
C ASP A 41 -0.70 -11.64 15.90
N GLU A 42 -1.07 -12.06 14.70
CA GLU A 42 -0.78 -11.35 13.46
C GLU A 42 -2.03 -10.58 12.97
N LEU A 43 -1.96 -9.26 12.99
CA LEU A 43 -2.96 -8.37 12.41
C LEU A 43 -2.48 -7.92 11.04
N ARG A 44 -3.18 -8.34 9.98
CA ARG A 44 -2.98 -7.86 8.61
C ARG A 44 -3.97 -6.78 8.27
N LEU A 45 -3.45 -5.62 7.87
CA LEU A 45 -4.21 -4.50 7.35
C LEU A 45 -4.06 -4.46 5.83
N LEU A 46 -5.15 -4.18 5.11
CA LEU A 46 -5.16 -4.05 3.65
C LEU A 46 -6.06 -2.90 3.23
N GLY A 47 -5.52 -1.96 2.48
CA GLY A 47 -6.24 -0.90 1.78
C GLY A 47 -6.05 -1.03 0.28
N THR A 48 -7.09 -0.73 -0.50
CA THR A 48 -7.00 -0.75 -1.97
C THR A 48 -8.08 0.15 -2.58
N ASP A 49 -7.74 0.71 -3.74
CA ASP A 49 -8.69 1.41 -4.63
C ASP A 49 -8.90 0.65 -5.96
N ASN A 50 -8.56 -0.65 -6.01
CA ASN A 50 -8.51 -1.56 -7.14
C ASN A 50 -7.30 -1.39 -8.08
N GLU A 51 -6.66 -0.24 -8.10
CA GLU A 51 -5.45 0.00 -8.89
C GLU A 51 -4.19 -0.20 -8.05
N LEU A 52 -4.22 0.33 -6.82
CA LEU A 52 -3.15 0.22 -5.84
C LEU A 52 -3.66 -0.56 -4.62
N GLY A 53 -2.85 -1.47 -4.11
CA GLY A 53 -3.09 -2.16 -2.85
C GLY A 53 -1.88 -2.04 -1.94
N ILE A 54 -2.09 -1.63 -0.69
CA ILE A 54 -1.06 -1.60 0.35
C ILE A 54 -1.48 -2.55 1.46
N SER A 55 -0.61 -3.48 1.81
CA SER A 55 -0.79 -4.41 2.93
C SER A 55 0.32 -4.23 3.95
N MET A 56 -0.05 -4.22 5.22
CA MET A 56 0.88 -4.24 6.35
C MET A 56 0.50 -5.33 7.34
N GLU A 57 1.52 -5.91 7.97
CA GLU A 57 1.40 -6.88 9.03
C GLU A 57 1.96 -6.29 10.32
N VAL A 58 1.21 -6.43 11.40
CA VAL A 58 1.57 -5.91 12.72
C VAL A 58 1.36 -7.00 13.75
N THR A 59 2.35 -7.22 14.62
CA THR A 59 2.20 -8.11 15.77
C THR A 59 1.38 -7.41 16.85
N VAL A 60 0.34 -8.09 17.31
CA VAL A 60 -0.61 -7.61 18.32
C VAL A 60 -0.84 -8.69 19.38
N GLY A 61 -1.46 -8.38 20.49
CA GLY A 61 -1.98 -9.39 21.41
C GLY A 61 -3.37 -9.81 20.95
N GLY A 62 -3.46 -10.87 20.17
CA GLY A 62 -4.72 -11.40 19.65
C GLY A 62 -5.49 -12.17 20.72
N ALA A 63 -6.81 -11.98 20.76
CA ALA A 63 -7.70 -12.69 21.70
C ALA A 63 -8.82 -13.45 20.98
N ALA A 64 -9.24 -12.99 19.80
CA ALA A 64 -10.24 -13.69 18.98
C ALA A 64 -10.03 -13.30 17.50
N ASP A 65 -9.79 -14.31 16.68
CA ASP A 65 -9.58 -14.18 15.24
C ASP A 65 -10.80 -13.59 14.54
N GLY A 66 -10.59 -13.01 13.36
CA GLY A 66 -11.69 -12.51 12.55
C GLY A 66 -11.26 -11.61 11.41
N VAL A 67 -12.26 -11.15 10.67
CA VAL A 67 -12.09 -10.23 9.55
C VAL A 67 -13.14 -9.14 9.65
N ALA A 68 -12.74 -7.91 9.45
CA ALA A 68 -13.64 -6.76 9.39
C ALA A 68 -13.11 -5.68 8.45
N VAL A 69 -13.99 -4.81 7.97
CA VAL A 69 -13.60 -3.61 7.22
C VAL A 69 -14.04 -2.39 8.01
N VAL A 70 -13.10 -1.52 8.34
CA VAL A 70 -13.37 -0.28 9.09
C VAL A 70 -13.20 0.94 8.19
N PRO A 71 -14.00 2.01 8.35
CA PRO A 71 -13.81 3.25 7.62
C PRO A 71 -12.42 3.81 7.89
N SER A 72 -11.56 3.88 6.86
CA SER A 72 -10.12 4.19 6.99
C SER A 72 -9.86 5.48 7.75
N ARG A 73 -10.42 6.57 7.27
CA ARG A 73 -10.16 7.91 7.80
C ARG A 73 -10.67 8.05 9.24
N LEU A 74 -11.94 7.70 9.47
CA LEU A 74 -12.56 7.82 10.79
C LEU A 74 -11.84 6.95 11.83
N PHE A 75 -11.52 5.71 11.48
CA PHE A 75 -10.85 4.80 12.39
C PHE A 75 -9.44 5.27 12.74
N ALA A 76 -8.68 5.78 11.76
CA ALA A 76 -7.36 6.37 11.99
C ALA A 76 -7.42 7.64 12.86
N GLU A 77 -8.42 8.53 12.65
CA GLU A 77 -8.63 9.71 13.47
C GLU A 77 -8.96 9.36 14.93
N ILE A 78 -9.79 8.34 15.15
CA ILE A 78 -10.11 7.84 16.49
C ILE A 78 -8.85 7.30 17.16
N VAL A 79 -8.12 6.38 16.52
CA VAL A 79 -6.89 5.82 17.09
C VAL A 79 -5.88 6.91 17.41
N ARG A 80 -5.75 7.93 16.55
CA ARG A 80 -4.87 9.08 16.79
C ARG A 80 -5.29 9.90 18.02
N SER A 81 -6.59 10.03 18.28
CA SER A 81 -7.14 10.85 19.38
C SER A 81 -7.01 10.19 20.75
N LEU A 82 -6.76 8.88 20.79
CA LEU A 82 -6.60 8.13 22.03
C LEU A 82 -5.29 8.51 22.75
N GLU A 83 -5.27 8.28 24.06
CA GLU A 83 -4.05 8.44 24.86
C GLU A 83 -2.95 7.47 24.38
N PRO A 84 -1.65 7.87 24.49
CA PRO A 84 -0.54 6.98 24.22
C PRO A 84 -0.59 5.71 25.08
N GLY A 85 -0.22 4.58 24.48
CA GLY A 85 -0.18 3.29 25.14
C GLY A 85 -1.07 2.26 24.46
N ALA A 86 -1.49 1.28 25.23
CA ALA A 86 -2.22 0.13 24.69
C ALA A 86 -3.67 0.45 24.36
N VAL A 87 -4.08 0.14 23.15
CA VAL A 87 -5.43 0.23 22.61
C VAL A 87 -6.02 -1.16 22.49
N THR A 88 -7.26 -1.34 22.90
CA THR A 88 -8.04 -2.56 22.69
C THR A 88 -9.07 -2.30 21.59
N VAL A 89 -9.11 -3.17 20.60
CA VAL A 89 -10.11 -3.15 19.53
C VAL A 89 -10.93 -4.43 19.62
N GLU A 90 -12.23 -4.27 19.71
CA GLU A 90 -13.20 -5.36 19.75
C GLU A 90 -14.24 -5.14 18.68
N ILE A 91 -14.44 -6.12 17.79
CA ILE A 91 -15.41 -6.05 16.70
C ILE A 91 -16.38 -7.18 16.88
N ASP A 92 -17.64 -6.77 17.12
CA ASP A 92 -18.78 -7.67 17.25
C ASP A 92 -19.93 -7.19 16.35
N GLY A 93 -20.39 -8.11 15.49
CA GLY A 93 -21.40 -7.79 14.49
C GLY A 93 -21.00 -6.61 13.60
N GLU A 94 -21.80 -5.56 13.60
CA GLU A 94 -21.61 -4.36 12.77
C GLU A 94 -20.85 -3.22 13.45
N THR A 95 -20.28 -3.45 14.63
CA THR A 95 -19.65 -2.39 15.41
C THR A 95 -18.24 -2.76 15.82
N ALA A 96 -17.30 -1.85 15.58
CA ALA A 96 -15.96 -1.88 16.11
C ALA A 96 -15.87 -0.94 17.33
N GLN A 97 -15.58 -1.47 18.49
CA GLN A 97 -15.29 -0.71 19.70
C GLN A 97 -13.79 -0.53 19.84
N VAL A 98 -13.37 0.70 20.08
CA VAL A 98 -11.96 1.05 20.28
C VAL A 98 -11.83 1.73 21.63
N SER A 99 -10.99 1.20 22.50
CA SER A 99 -10.84 1.72 23.86
C SER A 99 -9.39 1.85 24.27
N ALA A 100 -9.09 2.93 25.01
CA ALA A 100 -7.82 3.17 25.69
C ALA A 100 -8.06 4.00 26.95
N GLY A 101 -7.58 3.53 28.09
CA GLY A 101 -7.82 4.18 29.38
C GLY A 101 -9.31 4.36 29.66
N ARG A 102 -9.76 5.62 29.76
CA ARG A 102 -11.19 5.98 29.99
C ARG A 102 -11.94 6.29 28.70
N SER A 103 -11.24 6.37 27.59
CA SER A 103 -11.83 6.71 26.29
C SER A 103 -12.36 5.46 25.59
N GLN A 104 -13.59 5.54 25.07
CA GLN A 104 -14.21 4.49 24.31
C GLN A 104 -14.97 5.08 23.14
N PHE A 105 -14.78 4.52 21.95
CA PHE A 105 -15.44 4.91 20.72
C PHE A 105 -16.05 3.69 20.05
N ALA A 106 -17.17 3.91 19.37
CA ALA A 106 -17.82 2.89 18.55
C ALA A 106 -17.87 3.37 17.10
N VAL A 107 -17.48 2.50 16.18
CA VAL A 107 -17.48 2.76 14.74
C VAL A 107 -18.24 1.66 14.03
N ARG A 108 -19.14 2.03 13.12
CA ARG A 108 -19.81 1.04 12.28
C ARG A 108 -18.82 0.45 11.28
N VAL A 109 -18.79 -0.89 11.21
CA VAL A 109 -17.99 -1.62 10.23
C VAL A 109 -18.70 -1.67 8.88
N ILE A 110 -17.91 -1.82 7.82
CA ILE A 110 -18.40 -2.02 6.46
C ILE A 110 -18.46 -3.54 6.21
N PRO A 111 -19.50 -4.07 5.54
CA PRO A 111 -19.57 -5.48 5.22
C PRO A 111 -18.31 -5.95 4.46
N PRO A 112 -17.62 -7.01 4.93
CA PRO A 112 -16.33 -7.41 4.34
C PRO A 112 -16.48 -8.21 3.04
N ASP A 113 -17.68 -8.67 2.70
CA ASP A 113 -17.93 -9.58 1.57
C ASP A 113 -17.65 -8.93 0.22
N GLU A 114 -17.89 -7.63 0.11
CA GLU A 114 -17.66 -6.84 -1.10
C GLU A 114 -16.22 -6.31 -1.21
N PHE A 115 -15.37 -6.54 -0.19
CA PHE A 115 -14.01 -6.03 -0.21
C PHE A 115 -13.17 -6.79 -1.24
N PRO A 116 -12.51 -6.08 -2.18
CA PRO A 116 -11.70 -6.70 -3.21
C PRO A 116 -10.63 -7.61 -2.60
N ARG A 117 -10.47 -8.78 -3.17
CA ARG A 117 -9.36 -9.68 -2.85
C ARG A 117 -8.26 -9.46 -3.87
N PRO A 118 -7.26 -8.61 -3.60
CA PRO A 118 -6.17 -8.44 -4.53
C PRO A 118 -5.52 -9.80 -4.75
N SER A 119 -5.42 -10.20 -6.01
CA SER A 119 -4.70 -11.42 -6.35
C SER A 119 -3.24 -11.22 -5.96
N VAL A 120 -2.71 -12.15 -5.19
CA VAL A 120 -1.27 -12.17 -4.90
C VAL A 120 -0.55 -12.37 -6.21
N ALA A 121 0.31 -11.43 -6.58
CA ALA A 121 1.13 -11.61 -7.77
C ALA A 121 2.07 -12.81 -7.56
N VAL A 122 1.95 -13.79 -8.44
CA VAL A 122 2.91 -14.88 -8.54
C VAL A 122 3.96 -14.42 -9.56
N GLY A 123 5.19 -14.21 -9.13
CA GLY A 123 6.29 -13.76 -10.00
C GLY A 123 7.62 -13.89 -9.28
N ASP A 124 8.70 -13.69 -10.04
CA ASP A 124 10.04 -13.71 -9.49
C ASP A 124 10.21 -12.56 -8.50
N GLN A 125 10.86 -12.82 -7.38
CA GLN A 125 11.22 -11.80 -6.42
C GLN A 125 12.41 -10.99 -6.94
N VAL A 126 12.31 -9.68 -6.81
CA VAL A 126 13.34 -8.74 -7.21
C VAL A 126 13.75 -7.95 -6.00
N GLU A 127 15.05 -7.87 -5.73
CA GLU A 127 15.62 -7.08 -4.64
C GLU A 127 16.38 -5.88 -5.21
N ILE A 128 16.08 -4.70 -4.71
CA ILE A 128 16.77 -3.45 -5.06
C ILE A 128 17.15 -2.75 -3.75
N ASP A 129 18.35 -2.16 -3.71
CA ASP A 129 18.73 -1.30 -2.59
C ASP A 129 17.74 -0.13 -2.45
N ALA A 130 17.18 0.01 -1.25
CA ALA A 130 16.11 0.97 -1.00
C ALA A 130 16.56 2.43 -1.16
N GLN A 131 17.82 2.75 -0.82
CA GLN A 131 18.35 4.11 -0.95
C GLN A 131 18.59 4.48 -2.41
N VAL A 132 19.09 3.51 -3.17
CA VAL A 132 19.35 3.67 -4.61
C VAL A 132 18.04 3.86 -5.37
N LEU A 133 17.03 3.06 -5.05
CA LEU A 133 15.69 3.17 -5.66
C LEU A 133 15.01 4.50 -5.29
N ASP A 134 15.03 4.89 -4.01
CA ASP A 134 14.43 6.14 -3.54
C ASP A 134 15.08 7.36 -4.23
N ALA A 135 16.41 7.39 -4.33
CA ALA A 135 17.13 8.45 -5.03
C ALA A 135 16.77 8.53 -6.52
N ALA A 136 16.61 7.38 -7.18
CA ALA A 136 16.20 7.32 -8.59
C ALA A 136 14.76 7.79 -8.79
N LEU A 137 13.83 7.33 -7.94
CA LEU A 137 12.42 7.71 -8.00
C LEU A 137 12.20 9.20 -7.77
N ARG A 138 12.89 9.81 -6.81
CA ARG A 138 12.82 11.26 -6.56
C ARG A 138 13.21 12.10 -7.77
N GLN A 139 14.08 11.58 -8.62
CA GLN A 139 14.53 12.27 -9.84
C GLN A 139 13.57 12.09 -11.02
N VAL A 140 12.94 10.93 -11.12
CA VAL A 140 12.16 10.55 -12.30
C VAL A 140 10.65 10.80 -12.12
N VAL A 141 10.08 10.45 -10.97
CA VAL A 141 8.63 10.56 -10.70
C VAL A 141 8.06 11.97 -10.96
N PRO A 142 8.76 13.09 -10.63
CA PRO A 142 8.22 14.43 -10.90
C PRO A 142 8.01 14.75 -12.38
N ALA A 143 8.55 13.96 -13.30
CA ALA A 143 8.34 14.12 -14.74
C ALA A 143 7.13 13.32 -15.27
N ALA A 144 6.53 12.45 -14.47
CA ALA A 144 5.31 11.74 -14.86
C ALA A 144 4.11 12.71 -14.90
N SER A 145 3.17 12.44 -15.81
CA SER A 145 1.93 13.21 -15.93
C SER A 145 0.97 12.93 -14.78
N THR A 146 0.18 13.92 -14.41
CA THR A 146 -0.97 13.77 -13.50
C THR A 146 -2.30 13.69 -14.24
N ASP A 147 -2.27 13.66 -15.57
CA ASP A 147 -3.44 13.64 -16.44
C ASP A 147 -3.88 12.19 -16.70
N ASP A 148 -4.93 11.75 -16.01
CA ASP A 148 -5.50 10.41 -16.13
C ASP A 148 -6.06 10.09 -17.52
N SER A 149 -6.25 11.10 -18.39
CA SER A 149 -6.68 10.87 -19.78
C SER A 149 -5.59 10.22 -20.63
N ARG A 150 -4.34 10.25 -20.17
CA ARG A 150 -3.17 9.66 -20.81
C ARG A 150 -2.44 8.68 -19.85
N PRO A 151 -3.03 7.50 -19.59
CA PRO A 151 -2.55 6.58 -18.54
C PRO A 151 -1.09 6.14 -18.71
N ILE A 152 -0.60 6.03 -19.98
CA ILE A 152 0.79 5.66 -20.26
C ILE A 152 1.79 6.68 -19.69
N LEU A 153 1.41 7.96 -19.64
CA LEU A 153 2.27 9.04 -19.16
C LEU A 153 2.21 9.22 -17.63
N THR A 154 1.22 8.61 -16.95
CA THR A 154 1.12 8.72 -15.49
C THR A 154 2.04 7.76 -14.74
N GLY A 155 2.77 6.91 -15.46
CA GLY A 155 3.68 5.92 -14.91
C GLY A 155 5.15 6.25 -15.12
N VAL A 156 5.99 5.46 -14.45
CA VAL A 156 7.42 5.37 -14.68
C VAL A 156 7.71 4.06 -15.39
N LEU A 157 8.39 4.14 -16.52
CA LEU A 157 8.83 2.98 -17.28
C LEU A 157 10.16 2.47 -16.69
N PHE A 158 10.18 1.20 -16.33
CA PHE A 158 11.36 0.46 -15.91
C PHE A 158 11.79 -0.44 -17.06
N THR A 159 13.03 -0.32 -17.50
CA THR A 159 13.62 -1.16 -18.55
C THR A 159 14.95 -1.72 -18.10
N ALA A 160 15.29 -2.93 -18.54
CA ALA A 160 16.63 -3.47 -18.40
C ALA A 160 17.41 -3.28 -19.71
N GLU A 161 18.62 -2.81 -19.61
CA GLU A 161 19.52 -2.60 -20.72
C GLU A 161 20.97 -2.81 -20.24
N ASP A 162 21.68 -3.75 -20.86
CA ASP A 162 23.08 -4.09 -20.54
C ASP A 162 23.33 -4.44 -19.05
N GLY A 163 22.36 -5.05 -18.37
CA GLY A 163 22.45 -5.41 -16.96
C GLY A 163 22.19 -4.24 -15.98
N ASP A 164 21.83 -3.08 -16.50
CA ASP A 164 21.45 -1.90 -15.72
C ASP A 164 19.93 -1.72 -15.71
N LEU A 165 19.39 -1.13 -14.64
CA LEU A 165 18.00 -0.75 -14.55
C LEU A 165 17.84 0.72 -14.97
N ARG A 166 17.00 0.96 -15.98
CA ARG A 166 16.67 2.30 -16.44
C ARG A 166 15.26 2.67 -16.03
N LEU A 167 15.09 3.84 -15.44
CA LEU A 167 13.81 4.46 -15.12
C LEU A 167 13.58 5.66 -16.02
N VAL A 168 12.39 5.76 -16.64
CA VAL A 168 12.02 6.88 -17.50
C VAL A 168 10.60 7.33 -17.19
N ALA A 169 10.38 8.64 -17.09
CA ALA A 169 9.05 9.24 -17.05
C ALA A 169 8.97 10.50 -17.90
N THR A 170 7.79 10.79 -18.43
CA THR A 170 7.53 11.98 -19.25
C THR A 170 6.06 12.41 -19.14
N ASP A 171 5.82 13.72 -19.27
CA ASP A 171 4.48 14.32 -19.38
C ASP A 171 4.23 14.93 -20.77
N SER A 172 5.07 14.61 -21.77
CA SER A 172 5.14 15.16 -23.14
C SER A 172 5.86 16.51 -23.26
N TYR A 173 6.09 17.24 -22.16
CA TYR A 173 6.82 18.52 -22.15
C TYR A 173 8.24 18.37 -21.63
N ARG A 174 8.45 17.43 -20.72
CA ARG A 174 9.72 17.11 -20.10
C ARG A 174 9.89 15.60 -20.00
N LEU A 175 11.13 15.15 -19.96
CA LEU A 175 11.50 13.76 -19.79
C LEU A 175 12.60 13.66 -18.72
N ALA A 176 12.42 12.77 -17.77
CA ALA A 176 13.47 12.40 -16.82
C ALA A 176 13.89 10.95 -17.05
N ARG A 177 15.20 10.72 -17.06
CA ARG A 177 15.81 9.39 -17.16
C ARG A 177 16.83 9.21 -16.05
N ARG A 178 16.83 8.06 -15.44
CA ARG A 178 17.84 7.63 -14.47
C ARG A 178 18.28 6.21 -14.75
N ASP A 179 19.58 5.99 -14.93
CA ASP A 179 20.18 4.67 -15.03
C ASP A 179 20.75 4.28 -13.66
N VAL A 180 20.40 3.11 -13.17
CA VAL A 180 20.83 2.51 -11.91
C VAL A 180 21.69 1.29 -12.24
N ARG A 181 22.97 1.44 -12.04
CA ARG A 181 23.97 0.45 -12.44
C ARG A 181 23.98 -0.78 -11.52
N GLY A 182 24.23 -1.95 -12.13
CA GLY A 182 24.42 -3.20 -11.40
C GLY A 182 23.16 -3.74 -10.71
N GLN A 183 21.98 -3.26 -11.13
CA GLN A 183 20.70 -3.74 -10.63
C GLN A 183 20.01 -4.57 -11.73
N SER A 184 20.40 -5.84 -11.85
CA SER A 184 19.84 -6.77 -12.82
C SER A 184 18.50 -7.35 -12.32
N VAL A 185 17.49 -6.49 -12.19
CA VAL A 185 16.17 -6.84 -11.65
C VAL A 185 15.14 -7.25 -12.71
N LEU A 186 15.44 -6.96 -13.97
CA LEU A 186 14.66 -7.34 -15.14
C LEU A 186 15.60 -8.07 -16.12
N GLN A 187 15.05 -8.93 -16.96
CA GLN A 187 15.82 -9.51 -18.05
C GLN A 187 16.02 -8.46 -19.16
N ASP A 188 17.14 -8.52 -19.87
CA ASP A 188 17.41 -7.57 -20.95
C ASP A 188 16.26 -7.56 -21.97
N GLY A 189 15.83 -6.36 -22.35
CA GLY A 189 14.70 -6.14 -23.23
C GLY A 189 13.32 -6.20 -22.55
N GLN A 190 13.25 -6.53 -21.26
CA GLN A 190 11.99 -6.43 -20.52
C GLN A 190 11.72 -4.99 -20.10
N SER A 191 10.44 -4.63 -20.17
CA SER A 191 9.95 -3.33 -19.68
C SER A 191 8.68 -3.48 -18.88
N VAL A 192 8.56 -2.67 -17.83
CA VAL A 192 7.39 -2.62 -16.95
C VAL A 192 7.03 -1.17 -16.70
N LEU A 193 5.78 -0.79 -16.95
CA LEU A 193 5.25 0.51 -16.60
C LEU A 193 4.57 0.42 -15.23
N LEU A 194 5.06 1.20 -14.26
CA LEU A 194 4.49 1.27 -12.91
C LEU A 194 3.86 2.64 -12.68
N PRO A 195 2.62 2.70 -12.18
CA PRO A 195 1.97 3.98 -11.86
C PRO A 195 2.82 4.81 -10.90
N SER A 196 3.02 6.09 -11.21
CA SER A 196 3.85 7.00 -10.37
C SER A 196 3.32 7.09 -8.95
N ARG A 197 2.01 7.03 -8.76
CA ARG A 197 1.35 7.00 -7.45
C ARG A 197 1.80 5.81 -6.60
N ALA A 198 1.93 4.61 -7.20
CA ALA A 198 2.42 3.42 -6.48
C ALA A 198 3.88 3.56 -6.04
N LEU A 199 4.68 4.30 -6.81
CA LEU A 199 6.11 4.50 -6.56
C LEU A 199 6.40 5.63 -5.55
N THR A 200 5.48 6.55 -5.37
CA THR A 200 5.61 7.65 -4.40
C THR A 200 5.49 7.14 -2.96
N GLU A 201 4.73 6.07 -2.75
CA GLU A 201 4.45 5.53 -1.42
C GLU A 201 5.64 4.78 -0.77
N PRO A 202 6.43 3.95 -1.48
CA PRO A 202 7.61 3.30 -0.91
C PRO A 202 8.67 4.27 -0.41
N GLY A 203 8.87 5.40 -1.10
CA GLY A 203 9.83 6.44 -0.68
C GLY A 203 9.50 7.05 0.68
N GLY A 204 8.23 7.16 1.03
CA GLY A 204 7.80 7.59 2.35
C GLY A 204 8.06 6.55 3.46
N CYS A 205 8.08 5.26 3.11
CA CYS A 205 8.37 4.17 4.05
C CYS A 205 9.87 3.95 4.28
N SER A 206 10.71 4.06 3.25
CA SER A 206 12.14 3.77 3.37
C SER A 206 12.93 4.80 4.18
N ALA A 207 12.49 6.07 4.20
CA ALA A 207 13.19 7.11 4.93
C ALA A 207 13.08 6.99 6.47
N ARG A 208 12.15 6.19 6.99
CA ARG A 208 11.91 6.06 8.45
C ARG A 208 12.26 4.71 9.07
N ARG A 209 12.57 3.67 8.28
CA ARG A 209 12.78 2.31 8.80
C ARG A 209 14.08 1.64 8.36
N ALA A 210 15.22 2.17 8.79
CA ALA A 210 16.46 1.40 8.83
C ALA A 210 16.52 0.39 9.99
N ARG A 211 15.40 0.06 10.68
CA ARG A 211 15.39 -0.83 11.85
C ARG A 211 14.30 -1.90 11.92
N SER A 212 13.57 -2.15 10.84
CA SER A 212 12.68 -3.32 10.79
C SER A 212 12.63 -3.88 9.38
N PRO A 213 12.66 -5.21 9.17
CA PRO A 213 12.59 -5.79 7.84
C PRO A 213 11.22 -5.46 7.25
N CYS A 214 11.18 -4.48 6.36
CA CYS A 214 10.03 -4.20 5.53
C CYS A 214 9.96 -5.33 4.49
N ASN A 215 9.03 -6.26 4.67
CA ASN A 215 8.78 -7.31 3.71
C ASN A 215 8.30 -6.67 2.40
N SER A 216 9.18 -6.73 1.42
CA SER A 216 9.04 -6.54 -0.03
C SER A 216 7.70 -5.96 -0.52
N ALA A 217 7.76 -4.77 -1.13
CA ALA A 217 6.75 -4.34 -2.08
C ALA A 217 6.67 -5.39 -3.22
N ARG A 218 5.63 -6.21 -3.21
CA ARG A 218 5.37 -7.16 -4.29
C ARG A 218 4.76 -6.40 -5.45
N THR A 219 5.58 -6.06 -6.44
CA THR A 219 5.09 -5.58 -7.72
C THR A 219 4.61 -6.76 -8.57
N ARG A 220 3.40 -6.66 -9.08
CA ARG A 220 2.81 -7.66 -9.98
C ARG A 220 3.51 -7.59 -11.34
N ARG A 221 4.04 -8.73 -11.83
CA ARG A 221 4.31 -8.90 -13.27
C ARG A 221 2.97 -8.91 -13.99
N PRO A 222 2.73 -8.08 -15.01
CA PRO A 222 1.67 -8.36 -15.94
C PRO A 222 2.05 -9.64 -16.70
N SER A 223 1.28 -10.71 -16.53
CA SER A 223 1.27 -11.82 -17.47
C SER A 223 1.03 -11.25 -18.85
N ALA A 224 1.75 -11.77 -19.85
CA ALA A 224 1.68 -11.41 -21.25
C ALA A 224 0.30 -10.89 -21.64
N TRP A 225 0.26 -9.67 -22.14
CA TRP A 225 -0.89 -9.15 -22.83
C TRP A 225 -1.11 -10.03 -24.06
N ASP A 226 -2.13 -10.87 -24.02
CA ASP A 226 -2.70 -11.40 -25.25
C ASP A 226 -3.16 -10.20 -26.08
N ALA A 227 -2.45 -9.96 -27.17
CA ALA A 227 -2.85 -9.08 -28.23
C ALA A 227 -4.04 -9.75 -28.94
N ALA A 228 -5.24 -9.59 -28.42
CA ALA A 228 -6.46 -9.85 -29.17
C ALA A 228 -7.64 -9.15 -28.46
N ALA A 229 -8.28 -8.29 -29.21
CA ALA A 229 -9.55 -7.60 -29.02
C ALA A 229 -9.50 -6.30 -28.19
N TRP A 230 -9.51 -5.29 -29.01
CA TRP A 230 -9.87 -3.88 -28.90
C TRP A 230 -11.32 -3.62 -28.83
#